data_7ed5bd55a3af021ba29393b5a18fbd40
#
_entry.id   7ed5bd55a3af021ba29393b5a18fbd40
#
_cell.length_a   1.000
_cell.length_b   1.000
_cell.length_c   1.000
_cell.angle_alpha   90.00
_cell.angle_beta   90.00
_cell.angle_gamma   90.00
#
_symmetry.space_group_name_H-M   'P 1'
#
loop_
_entity.id
_entity.type
_entity.pdbx_description
1 polymer ?
#
loop_
_entity_poly.entity_id
_entity_poly.type
_entity_poly.pdbx_seq_one_letter_code
_entity_poly.pdbx_strand_id
1 'polypeptide(L)'
;DLIPLFLHPNPKKVIIIGGGDGGAAREAVRHPEVESVTMVDIDGQVIELSKKYFPEISKAILEKDPKLTVKVGDGIAFMREAENYYDVIIVDCSDPVGPGEGLFSYDFYKDTFKALKEDGLFVQQTESPFMHRKLVKDIFDCVSDIFPIPRLYTAFIPLYPSGMHCFTMGSKKYDPLAWELNRKRTFPTKYYNEGIQKSAFVLPNFVKDLLYGEKER
;
A
#
# COMPACT_ATOMS: atom_id res chain seq x y z
N ASP A 1 3.04 2.49 -4.78
CA ASP A 1 2.00 1.44 -4.84
C ASP A 1 2.30 0.34 -5.87
N LEU A 2 3.29 0.51 -6.74
CA LEU A 2 3.66 -0.53 -7.72
C LEU A 2 4.42 -1.71 -7.08
N ILE A 3 5.17 -1.49 -6.00
CA ILE A 3 6.00 -2.52 -5.36
C ILE A 3 5.21 -3.80 -5.02
N PRO A 4 4.10 -3.77 -4.26
CA PRO A 4 3.35 -4.98 -3.96
C PRO A 4 2.72 -5.63 -5.19
N LEU A 5 2.28 -4.83 -6.15
CA LEU A 5 1.67 -5.33 -7.38
C LEU A 5 2.67 -6.09 -8.28
N PHE A 6 3.95 -5.68 -8.31
CA PHE A 6 4.99 -6.42 -9.02
C PHE A 6 5.55 -7.59 -8.21
N LEU A 7 5.46 -7.53 -6.88
CA LEU A 7 5.91 -8.63 -6.02
C LEU A 7 4.96 -9.83 -6.10
N HIS A 8 3.65 -9.59 -6.11
CA HIS A 8 2.67 -10.67 -6.22
C HIS A 8 2.70 -11.26 -7.64
N PRO A 9 2.87 -12.59 -7.81
CA PRO A 9 3.01 -13.19 -9.14
C PRO A 9 1.76 -13.08 -10.02
N ASN A 10 0.57 -13.01 -9.42
CA ASN A 10 -0.70 -12.94 -10.15
C ASN A 10 -1.76 -12.14 -9.36
N PRO A 11 -1.62 -10.79 -9.24
CA PRO A 11 -2.53 -9.96 -8.46
C PRO A 11 -3.83 -9.70 -9.23
N LYS A 12 -4.83 -10.54 -9.08
CA LYS A 12 -6.11 -10.42 -9.81
C LYS A 12 -7.08 -9.45 -9.16
N LYS A 13 -7.22 -9.51 -7.84
CA LYS A 13 -8.18 -8.72 -7.07
C LYS A 13 -7.45 -7.78 -6.13
N VAL A 14 -7.57 -6.50 -6.40
CA VAL A 14 -6.90 -5.44 -5.64
C VAL A 14 -7.94 -4.58 -4.95
N ILE A 15 -7.70 -4.21 -3.70
CA ILE A 15 -8.45 -3.15 -3.04
C ILE A 15 -7.52 -2.03 -2.59
N ILE A 16 -8.01 -0.81 -2.70
CA ILE A 16 -7.37 0.41 -2.24
C ILE A 16 -8.29 1.06 -1.22
N ILE A 17 -7.80 1.25 0.01
CA ILE A 17 -8.48 1.97 1.07
C ILE A 17 -7.91 3.38 1.13
N GLY A 18 -8.74 4.37 0.91
CA GLY A 18 -8.35 5.74 0.63
C GLY A 18 -7.98 5.93 -0.84
N GLY A 19 -6.99 6.75 -1.11
CA GLY A 19 -6.50 7.01 -2.48
C GLY A 19 -7.50 7.75 -3.35
N GLY A 20 -8.34 8.61 -2.77
CA GLY A 20 -9.39 9.34 -3.47
C GLY A 20 -8.91 10.23 -4.63
N ASP A 21 -7.61 10.49 -4.72
CA ASP A 21 -7.01 11.14 -5.88
C ASP A 21 -6.97 10.24 -7.13
N GLY A 22 -7.09 8.93 -6.96
CA GLY A 22 -7.09 7.93 -8.02
C GLY A 22 -5.71 7.50 -8.50
N GLY A 23 -4.63 7.98 -7.88
CA GLY A 23 -3.26 7.67 -8.29
C GLY A 23 -2.92 6.19 -8.14
N ALA A 24 -3.21 5.61 -6.98
CA ALA A 24 -3.03 4.19 -6.72
C ALA A 24 -3.90 3.32 -7.65
N ALA A 25 -5.16 3.73 -7.86
CA ALA A 25 -6.09 3.04 -8.76
C ALA A 25 -5.61 3.05 -10.22
N ARG A 26 -5.14 4.22 -10.70
CA ARG A 26 -4.57 4.37 -12.05
C ARG A 26 -3.42 3.41 -12.27
N GLU A 27 -2.51 3.29 -11.33
CA GLU A 27 -1.37 2.38 -11.47
C GLU A 27 -1.80 0.90 -11.38
N ALA A 28 -2.75 0.57 -10.51
CA ALA A 28 -3.23 -0.80 -10.35
C ALA A 28 -3.91 -1.36 -11.61
N VAL A 29 -4.78 -0.59 -12.26
CA VAL A 29 -5.49 -1.06 -13.48
C VAL A 29 -4.56 -1.29 -14.68
N ARG A 30 -3.35 -0.69 -14.67
CA ARG A 30 -2.34 -0.87 -15.73
C ARG A 30 -1.74 -2.28 -15.75
N HIS A 31 -1.82 -3.01 -14.64
CA HIS A 31 -1.32 -4.37 -14.58
C HIS A 31 -2.23 -5.31 -15.36
N PRO A 32 -1.72 -6.02 -16.39
CA PRO A 32 -2.56 -6.89 -17.22
C PRO A 32 -3.18 -8.04 -16.45
N GLU A 33 -2.53 -8.50 -15.36
CA GLU A 33 -3.01 -9.59 -14.52
C GLU A 33 -4.15 -9.15 -13.59
N VAL A 34 -4.27 -7.85 -13.31
CA VAL A 34 -5.35 -7.32 -12.47
C VAL A 34 -6.67 -7.39 -13.23
N GLU A 35 -7.61 -8.12 -12.66
CA GLU A 35 -8.96 -8.29 -13.19
C GLU A 35 -9.94 -7.28 -12.60
N SER A 36 -9.74 -6.91 -11.32
CA SER A 36 -10.59 -5.94 -10.63
C SER A 36 -9.83 -5.13 -9.58
N VAL A 37 -10.14 -3.84 -9.52
CA VAL A 37 -9.69 -2.90 -8.50
C VAL A 37 -10.92 -2.30 -7.84
N THR A 38 -11.02 -2.42 -6.52
CA THR A 38 -12.01 -1.71 -5.71
C THR A 38 -11.29 -0.58 -4.98
N MET A 39 -11.73 0.65 -5.14
CA MET A 39 -11.24 1.81 -4.38
C MET A 39 -12.35 2.28 -3.44
N VAL A 40 -12.04 2.38 -2.15
CA VAL A 40 -12.98 2.81 -1.12
C VAL A 40 -12.41 4.01 -0.39
N ASP A 41 -12.99 5.17 -0.61
CA ASP A 41 -12.61 6.41 0.09
C ASP A 41 -13.78 6.95 0.88
N ILE A 42 -13.50 7.44 2.09
CA ILE A 42 -14.55 7.97 2.97
C ILE A 42 -15.09 9.33 2.47
N ASP A 43 -14.27 10.06 1.71
CA ASP A 43 -14.58 11.42 1.26
C ASP A 43 -14.83 11.49 -0.25
N GLY A 44 -16.10 11.47 -0.63
CA GLY A 44 -16.51 11.65 -2.03
C GLY A 44 -16.12 13.02 -2.61
N GLN A 45 -15.92 14.06 -1.78
CA GLN A 45 -15.51 15.39 -2.28
C GLN A 45 -14.05 15.36 -2.73
N VAL A 46 -13.17 14.64 -2.05
CA VAL A 46 -11.79 14.44 -2.48
C VAL A 46 -11.75 13.83 -3.88
N ILE A 47 -12.56 12.80 -4.13
CA ILE A 47 -12.66 12.17 -5.45
C ILE A 47 -13.10 13.17 -6.52
N GLU A 48 -14.16 13.95 -6.26
CA GLU A 48 -14.67 14.92 -7.25
C GLU A 48 -13.69 16.08 -7.49
N LEU A 49 -13.05 16.59 -6.44
CA LEU A 49 -12.03 17.64 -6.58
C LEU A 49 -10.79 17.13 -7.32
N SER A 50 -10.37 15.91 -7.05
CA SER A 50 -9.23 15.29 -7.74
C SER A 50 -9.50 15.10 -9.24
N LYS A 51 -10.69 14.66 -9.61
CA LYS A 51 -11.13 14.60 -11.02
C LYS A 51 -11.05 15.96 -11.72
N LYS A 52 -11.38 17.02 -10.98
CA LYS A 52 -11.40 18.38 -11.53
C LYS A 52 -10.01 19.00 -11.67
N TYR A 53 -9.17 18.84 -10.65
CA TYR A 53 -7.90 19.57 -10.55
C TYR A 53 -6.68 18.72 -10.87
N PHE A 54 -6.79 17.39 -10.79
CA PHE A 54 -5.72 16.45 -11.06
C PHE A 54 -6.15 15.34 -12.06
N PRO A 55 -6.65 15.72 -13.26
CA PRO A 55 -7.24 14.77 -14.21
C PRO A 55 -6.28 13.64 -14.63
N GLU A 56 -4.98 13.95 -14.74
CA GLU A 56 -3.97 12.94 -15.07
C GLU A 56 -3.77 11.88 -13.95
N ILE A 57 -3.95 12.28 -12.68
CA ILE A 57 -3.87 11.37 -11.55
C ILE A 57 -5.14 10.54 -11.49
N SER A 58 -6.31 11.18 -11.60
CA SER A 58 -7.63 10.56 -11.55
C SER A 58 -8.07 9.90 -12.87
N LYS A 59 -7.18 9.73 -13.82
CA LYS A 59 -7.49 9.28 -15.19
C LYS A 59 -8.34 8.02 -15.23
N ALA A 60 -8.00 6.99 -14.45
CA ALA A 60 -8.75 5.74 -14.42
C ALA A 60 -10.20 5.93 -13.94
N ILE A 61 -10.43 6.88 -13.01
CA ILE A 61 -11.77 7.23 -12.53
C ILE A 61 -12.56 7.98 -13.61
N LEU A 62 -11.91 8.97 -14.25
CA LEU A 62 -12.52 9.79 -15.30
C LEU A 62 -12.92 8.98 -16.53
N GLU A 63 -12.03 8.10 -16.98
CA GLU A 63 -12.25 7.24 -18.14
C GLU A 63 -13.14 6.03 -17.82
N LYS A 64 -13.55 5.87 -16.56
CA LYS A 64 -14.37 4.74 -16.09
C LYS A 64 -13.76 3.40 -16.50
N ASP A 65 -12.47 3.21 -16.14
CA ASP A 65 -11.76 1.97 -16.46
C ASP A 65 -12.62 0.75 -16.06
N PRO A 66 -12.84 -0.21 -16.95
CA PRO A 66 -13.75 -1.34 -16.69
C PRO A 66 -13.30 -2.24 -15.52
N LYS A 67 -12.03 -2.19 -15.15
CA LYS A 67 -11.50 -2.91 -13.98
C LYS A 67 -11.77 -2.19 -12.67
N LEU A 68 -12.08 -0.87 -12.69
CA LEU A 68 -12.15 -0.03 -11.51
C LEU A 68 -13.59 0.14 -11.00
N THR A 69 -13.80 -0.18 -9.73
CA THR A 69 -15.01 0.17 -8.98
C THR A 69 -14.66 1.16 -7.88
N VAL A 70 -15.27 2.35 -7.93
CA VAL A 70 -15.08 3.39 -6.90
C VAL A 70 -16.28 3.38 -5.96
N LYS A 71 -16.03 3.36 -4.65
CA LYS A 71 -17.04 3.42 -3.60
C LYS A 71 -16.70 4.54 -2.62
N VAL A 72 -17.72 5.31 -2.27
CA VAL A 72 -17.63 6.27 -1.16
C VAL A 72 -18.14 5.57 0.09
N GLY A 73 -17.30 5.44 1.13
CA GLY A 73 -17.67 4.74 2.35
C GLY A 73 -16.51 4.48 3.31
N ASP A 74 -16.83 3.82 4.41
CA ASP A 74 -15.85 3.45 5.45
C ASP A 74 -15.05 2.21 5.06
N GLY A 75 -13.76 2.42 4.78
CA GLY A 75 -12.82 1.34 4.42
C GLY A 75 -12.60 0.32 5.55
N ILE A 76 -12.72 0.72 6.80
CA ILE A 76 -12.59 -0.18 7.97
C ILE A 76 -13.76 -1.16 7.99
N ALA A 77 -14.98 -0.65 7.86
CA ALA A 77 -16.16 -1.49 7.78
C ALA A 77 -16.09 -2.45 6.58
N PHE A 78 -15.58 -1.95 5.45
CA PHE A 78 -15.42 -2.75 4.24
C PHE A 78 -14.43 -3.91 4.43
N MET A 79 -13.30 -3.68 5.13
CA MET A 79 -12.33 -4.73 5.42
C MET A 79 -12.86 -5.77 6.40
N ARG A 80 -13.63 -5.36 7.39
CA ARG A 80 -14.22 -6.25 8.40
C ARG A 80 -15.14 -7.32 7.78
N GLU A 81 -15.82 -6.97 6.70
CA GLU A 81 -16.74 -7.87 5.99
C GLU A 81 -16.03 -8.81 5.00
N ALA A 82 -14.82 -8.47 4.57
CA ALA A 82 -14.09 -9.25 3.58
C ALA A 82 -13.39 -10.46 4.20
N GLU A 83 -13.35 -11.58 3.46
CA GLU A 83 -12.65 -12.79 3.86
C GLU A 83 -12.08 -13.51 2.65
N ASN A 84 -10.76 -13.84 2.69
CA ASN A 84 -10.04 -14.64 1.69
C ASN A 84 -10.36 -14.26 0.24
N TYR A 85 -10.33 -12.96 -0.06
CA TYR A 85 -10.82 -12.45 -1.33
C TYR A 85 -9.78 -11.67 -2.15
N TYR A 86 -8.95 -10.85 -1.51
CA TYR A 86 -8.01 -9.97 -2.18
C TYR A 86 -6.61 -10.59 -2.31
N ASP A 87 -5.98 -10.36 -3.45
CA ASP A 87 -4.57 -10.69 -3.68
C ASP A 87 -3.66 -9.59 -3.12
N VAL A 88 -4.09 -8.32 -3.29
CA VAL A 88 -3.34 -7.16 -2.78
C VAL A 88 -4.28 -6.15 -2.13
N ILE A 89 -3.92 -5.71 -0.93
CA ILE A 89 -4.57 -4.61 -0.21
C ILE A 89 -3.59 -3.46 -0.11
N ILE A 90 -3.98 -2.28 -0.59
CA ILE A 90 -3.21 -1.03 -0.53
C ILE A 90 -3.97 -0.05 0.37
N VAL A 91 -3.33 0.47 1.40
CA VAL A 91 -3.88 1.53 2.25
C VAL A 91 -3.14 2.82 1.95
N ASP A 92 -3.84 3.71 1.26
CA ASP A 92 -3.36 5.02 0.81
C ASP A 92 -4.21 6.10 1.49
N CYS A 93 -3.92 6.32 2.77
CA CYS A 93 -4.70 7.20 3.65
C CYS A 93 -3.88 8.39 4.11
N SER A 94 -4.54 9.39 4.68
CA SER A 94 -3.90 10.48 5.42
C SER A 94 -3.30 9.99 6.73
N ASP A 95 -2.60 10.89 7.43
CA ASP A 95 -2.07 10.68 8.77
C ASP A 95 -3.15 10.16 9.75
N PRO A 96 -2.75 9.48 10.85
CA PRO A 96 -3.68 8.91 11.82
C PRO A 96 -4.36 9.99 12.68
N VAL A 97 -5.18 10.82 12.03
CA VAL A 97 -5.94 11.90 12.65
C VAL A 97 -7.42 11.78 12.25
N GLY A 98 -8.31 11.86 13.24
CA GLY A 98 -9.75 11.82 13.00
C GLY A 98 -10.22 10.50 12.37
N PRO A 99 -10.96 10.53 11.25
CA PRO A 99 -11.50 9.30 10.64
C PRO A 99 -10.45 8.28 10.21
N GLY A 100 -9.20 8.72 9.98
CA GLY A 100 -8.09 7.85 9.58
C GLY A 100 -7.49 7.03 10.70
N GLU A 101 -7.67 7.39 11.99
CA GLU A 101 -7.04 6.72 13.13
C GLU A 101 -7.28 5.21 13.16
N GLY A 102 -8.50 4.79 12.82
CA GLY A 102 -8.88 3.38 12.84
C GLY A 102 -8.11 2.51 11.84
N LEU A 103 -7.56 3.09 10.76
CA LEU A 103 -6.75 2.40 9.76
C LEU A 103 -5.35 2.02 10.29
N PHE A 104 -4.98 2.48 11.48
CA PHE A 104 -3.72 2.19 12.16
C PHE A 104 -3.91 1.28 13.39
N SER A 105 -5.10 0.72 13.56
CA SER A 105 -5.43 -0.15 14.69
C SER A 105 -5.02 -1.60 14.44
N TYR A 106 -4.68 -2.30 15.52
CA TYR A 106 -4.37 -3.73 15.48
C TYR A 106 -5.51 -4.57 14.88
N ASP A 107 -6.77 -4.22 15.21
CA ASP A 107 -7.94 -4.92 14.68
C ASP A 107 -8.10 -4.72 13.17
N PHE A 108 -7.80 -3.53 12.66
CA PHE A 108 -7.78 -3.29 11.21
C PHE A 108 -6.76 -4.17 10.49
N TYR A 109 -5.55 -4.34 11.04
CA TYR A 109 -4.54 -5.23 10.45
C TYR A 109 -4.96 -6.71 10.49
N LYS A 110 -5.67 -7.13 11.53
CA LYS A 110 -6.29 -8.48 11.57
C LYS A 110 -7.37 -8.65 10.50
N ASP A 111 -8.21 -7.63 10.32
CA ASP A 111 -9.23 -7.65 9.28
C ASP A 111 -8.59 -7.67 7.88
N THR A 112 -7.51 -6.90 7.64
CA THR A 112 -6.77 -6.98 6.37
C THR A 112 -6.14 -8.35 6.15
N PHE A 113 -5.57 -8.95 7.19
CA PHE A 113 -5.03 -10.31 7.10
C PHE A 113 -6.12 -11.32 6.73
N LYS A 114 -7.28 -11.25 7.38
CA LYS A 114 -8.43 -12.11 7.08
C LYS A 114 -8.95 -11.92 5.65
N ALA A 115 -9.00 -10.67 5.18
CA ALA A 115 -9.50 -10.31 3.85
C ALA A 115 -8.59 -10.79 2.71
N LEU A 116 -7.28 -10.95 2.98
CA LEU A 116 -6.30 -11.46 2.03
C LEU A 116 -6.43 -12.96 1.80
N LYS A 117 -6.23 -13.38 0.54
CA LYS A 117 -6.01 -14.79 0.18
C LYS A 117 -4.76 -15.36 0.87
N GLU A 118 -4.56 -16.69 0.74
CA GLU A 118 -3.45 -17.41 1.39
C GLU A 118 -2.06 -16.93 0.99
N ASP A 119 -1.92 -16.28 -0.15
CA ASP A 119 -0.66 -15.73 -0.66
C ASP A 119 -0.70 -14.20 -0.85
N GLY A 120 -1.68 -13.54 -0.24
CA GLY A 120 -1.93 -12.11 -0.41
C GLY A 120 -0.91 -11.20 0.26
N LEU A 121 -0.89 -9.96 -0.20
CA LEU A 121 0.00 -8.89 0.25
C LEU A 121 -0.82 -7.69 0.74
N PHE A 122 -0.38 -7.12 1.85
CA PHE A 122 -0.84 -5.85 2.39
C PHE A 122 0.27 -4.81 2.33
N VAL A 123 -0.06 -3.57 2.01
CA VAL A 123 0.84 -2.42 2.13
C VAL A 123 0.09 -1.19 2.60
N GLN A 124 0.73 -0.42 3.46
CA GLN A 124 0.26 0.87 3.94
C GLN A 124 1.39 1.89 3.93
N GLN A 125 1.10 3.13 3.54
CA GLN A 125 1.98 4.25 3.78
C GLN A 125 2.07 4.51 5.30
N THR A 126 3.26 4.72 5.84
CA THR A 126 3.51 4.75 7.29
C THR A 126 4.43 5.88 7.72
N GLU A 127 4.37 7.00 7.05
CA GLU A 127 5.03 8.23 7.44
C GLU A 127 6.56 8.27 7.30
N SER A 128 7.13 9.39 7.73
CA SER A 128 8.56 9.63 7.71
C SER A 128 9.25 9.00 8.93
N PRO A 129 10.33 8.22 8.72
CA PRO A 129 11.09 7.63 9.82
C PRO A 129 11.90 8.67 10.63
N PHE A 130 11.95 9.91 10.17
CA PHE A 130 12.55 11.03 10.91
C PHE A 130 11.53 11.76 11.79
N MET A 131 10.34 12.00 11.23
CA MET A 131 9.32 12.84 11.88
C MET A 131 8.41 12.03 12.80
N HIS A 132 8.11 10.79 12.44
CA HIS A 132 7.10 9.96 13.10
C HIS A 132 7.64 8.59 13.54
N ARG A 133 8.86 8.58 14.13
CA ARG A 133 9.58 7.36 14.54
C ARG A 133 8.72 6.36 15.30
N LYS A 134 8.02 6.84 16.33
CA LYS A 134 7.18 5.98 17.17
C LYS A 134 6.05 5.35 16.36
N LEU A 135 5.37 6.13 15.55
CA LEU A 135 4.27 5.64 14.72
C LEU A 135 4.74 4.56 13.74
N VAL A 136 5.87 4.82 13.05
CA VAL A 136 6.47 3.82 12.12
C VAL A 136 6.77 2.51 12.86
N LYS A 137 7.32 2.59 14.07
CA LYS A 137 7.62 1.41 14.90
C LYS A 137 6.36 0.69 15.34
N ASP A 138 5.39 1.41 15.89
CA ASP A 138 4.14 0.83 16.39
C ASP A 138 3.38 0.09 15.28
N ILE A 139 3.30 0.68 14.09
CA ILE A 139 2.66 0.05 12.92
C ILE A 139 3.44 -1.20 12.51
N PHE A 140 4.77 -1.10 12.41
CA PHE A 140 5.59 -2.25 12.03
C PHE A 140 5.44 -3.41 13.01
N ASP A 141 5.37 -3.12 14.33
CA ASP A 141 5.16 -4.14 15.35
C ASP A 141 3.80 -4.81 15.21
N CYS A 142 2.73 -4.04 15.03
CA CYS A 142 1.39 -4.60 14.80
C CYS A 142 1.36 -5.52 13.57
N VAL A 143 1.99 -5.10 12.46
CA VAL A 143 2.07 -5.94 11.25
C VAL A 143 2.93 -7.17 11.48
N SER A 144 4.02 -7.06 12.26
CA SER A 144 4.92 -8.16 12.58
C SER A 144 4.26 -9.23 13.45
N ASP A 145 3.35 -8.84 14.32
CA ASP A 145 2.59 -9.80 15.15
C ASP A 145 1.57 -10.62 14.35
N ILE A 146 1.11 -10.08 13.21
CA ILE A 146 0.00 -10.65 12.45
C ILE A 146 0.49 -11.39 11.20
N PHE A 147 1.45 -10.80 10.47
CA PHE A 147 1.90 -11.34 9.20
C PHE A 147 3.18 -12.17 9.34
N PRO A 148 3.28 -13.33 8.68
CA PRO A 148 4.49 -14.17 8.76
C PRO A 148 5.71 -13.51 8.11
N ILE A 149 5.52 -12.58 7.19
CA ILE A 149 6.60 -11.86 6.49
C ILE A 149 6.32 -10.35 6.56
N PRO A 150 6.64 -9.69 7.69
CA PRO A 150 6.59 -8.24 7.78
C PRO A 150 7.82 -7.64 7.10
N ARG A 151 7.62 -6.55 6.35
CA ARG A 151 8.70 -5.77 5.73
C ARG A 151 8.36 -4.30 5.77
N LEU A 152 9.41 -3.50 5.85
CA LEU A 152 9.31 -2.06 5.65
C LEU A 152 10.19 -1.70 4.45
N TYR A 153 9.69 -0.82 3.59
CA TYR A 153 10.48 -0.24 2.53
C TYR A 153 10.37 1.28 2.53
N THR A 154 11.31 1.93 1.89
CA THR A 154 11.35 3.38 1.79
C THR A 154 11.26 3.83 0.34
N ALA A 155 10.61 4.98 0.13
CA ALA A 155 10.62 5.67 -1.14
C ALA A 155 10.91 7.15 -0.93
N PHE A 156 11.47 7.79 -1.96
CA PHE A 156 11.65 9.24 -1.99
C PHE A 156 10.37 9.91 -2.48
N ILE A 157 9.72 10.67 -1.61
CA ILE A 157 8.51 11.43 -1.90
C ILE A 157 8.80 12.92 -1.72
N PRO A 158 9.12 13.65 -2.79
CA PRO A 158 9.63 15.02 -2.69
C PRO A 158 8.62 16.04 -2.12
N LEU A 159 7.34 15.70 -2.08
CA LEU A 159 6.29 16.55 -1.54
C LEU A 159 6.21 16.51 0.00
N TYR A 160 6.76 15.48 0.63
CA TYR A 160 6.73 15.34 2.08
C TYR A 160 8.01 15.85 2.74
N PRO A 161 7.91 16.40 3.98
CA PRO A 161 9.08 16.78 4.75
C PRO A 161 10.08 15.63 4.86
N SER A 162 11.37 15.92 4.77
CA SER A 162 12.48 14.96 4.72
C SER A 162 12.64 14.14 3.43
N GLY A 163 11.65 14.08 2.58
CA GLY A 163 11.68 13.30 1.32
C GLY A 163 11.68 11.77 1.50
N MET A 164 12.14 11.24 2.61
CA MET A 164 12.10 9.80 2.90
C MET A 164 10.78 9.44 3.56
N HIS A 165 10.05 8.52 2.94
CA HIS A 165 8.77 8.03 3.42
C HIS A 165 8.78 6.51 3.52
N CYS A 166 8.16 5.97 4.56
CA CYS A 166 8.08 4.54 4.82
C CYS A 166 6.77 3.95 4.33
N PHE A 167 6.84 2.70 3.99
CA PHE A 167 5.71 1.84 3.67
C PHE A 167 5.89 0.53 4.42
N THR A 168 4.90 0.18 5.24
CA THR A 168 4.89 -1.10 5.94
C THR A 168 4.10 -2.11 5.12
N MET A 169 4.69 -3.28 4.93
CA MET A 169 4.11 -4.38 4.16
C MET A 169 4.00 -5.62 5.02
N GLY A 170 2.87 -6.29 4.92
CA GLY A 170 2.66 -7.63 5.44
C GLY A 170 2.42 -8.61 4.28
N SER A 171 3.18 -9.68 4.23
CA SER A 171 3.00 -10.74 3.23
C SER A 171 2.68 -12.06 3.89
N LYS A 172 1.74 -12.81 3.32
CA LYS A 172 1.47 -14.18 3.75
C LYS A 172 2.44 -15.20 3.17
N LYS A 173 3.08 -14.88 2.03
CA LYS A 173 3.90 -15.85 1.31
C LYS A 173 5.16 -15.30 0.64
N TYR A 174 5.06 -14.17 -0.06
CA TYR A 174 6.15 -13.66 -0.88
C TYR A 174 7.04 -12.70 -0.10
N ASP A 175 8.32 -13.05 0.05
CA ASP A 175 9.31 -12.19 0.71
C ASP A 175 10.09 -11.39 -0.34
N PRO A 176 9.98 -10.04 -0.35
CA PRO A 176 10.67 -9.21 -1.33
C PRO A 176 12.21 -9.32 -1.26
N LEU A 177 12.77 -9.79 -0.14
CA LEU A 177 14.21 -10.00 0.00
C LEU A 177 14.69 -11.33 -0.57
N ALA A 178 13.83 -12.36 -0.58
CA ALA A 178 14.12 -13.69 -1.10
C ALA A 178 13.48 -13.96 -2.48
N TRP A 179 12.59 -13.08 -2.91
CA TRP A 179 11.80 -13.27 -4.12
C TRP A 179 12.55 -12.77 -5.35
N GLU A 180 12.74 -13.64 -6.32
CA GLU A 180 13.15 -13.22 -7.66
C GLU A 180 11.92 -12.75 -8.44
N LEU A 181 11.95 -11.48 -8.89
CA LEU A 181 10.87 -10.91 -9.70
C LEU A 181 10.77 -11.66 -11.04
N ASN A 182 9.84 -12.61 -11.11
CA ASN A 182 9.59 -13.38 -12.34
C ASN A 182 8.69 -12.62 -13.33
N ARG A 183 8.07 -11.53 -12.91
CA ARG A 183 7.23 -10.70 -13.76
C ARG A 183 8.02 -9.57 -14.38
N LYS A 184 8.02 -9.55 -15.71
CA LYS A 184 8.57 -8.42 -16.45
C LYS A 184 7.57 -7.27 -16.46
N ARG A 185 8.08 -6.06 -16.28
CA ARG A 185 7.31 -4.85 -16.47
C ARG A 185 6.82 -4.75 -17.91
N THR A 186 5.51 -4.62 -18.09
CA THR A 186 4.85 -4.61 -19.42
C THR A 186 4.45 -3.20 -19.88
N PHE A 187 4.66 -2.18 -19.03
CA PHE A 187 4.32 -0.79 -19.31
C PHE A 187 5.40 0.17 -18.79
N PRO A 188 5.54 1.37 -19.40
CA PRO A 188 6.54 2.34 -18.98
C PRO A 188 6.16 2.95 -17.63
N THR A 189 7.17 3.19 -16.78
CA THR A 189 7.05 3.85 -15.49
C THR A 189 8.10 4.95 -15.37
N LYS A 190 7.79 6.05 -14.68
CA LYS A 190 8.73 7.16 -14.48
C LYS A 190 9.69 6.93 -13.32
N TYR A 191 9.22 6.27 -12.27
CA TYR A 191 9.99 6.06 -11.04
C TYR A 191 10.39 4.59 -10.84
N TYR A 192 9.45 3.68 -10.98
CA TYR A 192 9.65 2.27 -10.71
C TYR A 192 10.52 1.57 -11.77
N ASN A 193 11.42 0.74 -11.31
CA ASN A 193 12.12 -0.31 -12.07
C ASN A 193 12.56 -1.42 -11.10
N GLU A 194 13.08 -2.51 -11.61
CA GLU A 194 13.48 -3.68 -10.84
C GLU A 194 14.61 -3.37 -9.83
N GLY A 195 15.47 -2.39 -10.14
CA GLY A 195 16.50 -1.89 -9.23
C GLY A 195 15.88 -1.13 -8.05
N ILE A 196 14.90 -0.26 -8.32
CA ILE A 196 14.12 0.44 -7.28
C ILE A 196 13.36 -0.58 -6.40
N GLN A 197 12.74 -1.60 -6.99
CA GLN A 197 12.08 -2.68 -6.23
C GLN A 197 13.00 -3.29 -5.18
N LYS A 198 14.22 -3.64 -5.57
CA LYS A 198 15.22 -4.25 -4.67
C LYS A 198 15.76 -3.24 -3.65
N SER A 199 16.15 -2.06 -4.11
CA SER A 199 16.78 -1.04 -3.26
C SER A 199 15.83 -0.44 -2.22
N ALA A 200 14.53 -0.41 -2.47
CA ALA A 200 13.54 0.10 -1.54
C ALA A 200 13.56 -0.62 -0.17
N PHE A 201 13.91 -1.90 -0.16
CA PHE A 201 14.04 -2.71 1.06
C PHE A 201 15.44 -2.67 1.70
N VAL A 202 16.39 -1.95 1.10
CA VAL A 202 17.71 -1.71 1.70
C VAL A 202 17.59 -0.52 2.65
N LEU A 203 17.33 -0.82 3.92
CA LEU A 203 17.06 0.19 4.93
C LEU A 203 18.35 0.81 5.48
N PRO A 204 18.40 2.14 5.70
CA PRO A 204 19.46 2.79 6.49
C PRO A 204 19.55 2.22 7.90
N ASN A 205 20.75 2.25 8.50
CA ASN A 205 20.95 1.71 9.83
C ASN A 205 20.02 2.30 10.88
N PHE A 206 19.80 3.62 10.87
CA PHE A 206 18.89 4.25 11.84
C PHE A 206 17.42 3.75 11.74
N VAL A 207 16.99 3.31 10.56
CA VAL A 207 15.67 2.69 10.37
C VAL A 207 15.69 1.26 10.90
N LYS A 208 16.77 0.50 10.63
CA LYS A 208 16.96 -0.84 11.22
C LYS A 208 17.00 -0.78 12.75
N ASP A 209 17.75 0.17 13.31
CA ASP A 209 17.82 0.38 14.76
C ASP A 209 16.44 0.72 15.34
N LEU A 210 15.63 1.49 14.61
CA LEU A 210 14.26 1.79 14.98
C LEU A 210 13.37 0.55 15.03
N LEU A 211 13.47 -0.33 14.04
CA LEU A 211 12.60 -1.51 13.91
C LEU A 211 13.05 -2.66 14.82
N TYR A 212 14.35 -2.93 14.88
CA TYR A 212 14.90 -4.16 15.48
C TYR A 212 15.77 -3.91 16.73
N GLY A 213 16.10 -2.65 17.03
CA GLY A 213 17.02 -2.28 18.10
C GLY A 213 18.49 -2.34 17.66
N GLU A 214 19.37 -1.75 18.51
CA GLU A 214 20.81 -1.58 18.16
C GLU A 214 21.63 -2.87 18.09
N LYS A 215 21.07 -4.02 18.46
CA LYS A 215 21.78 -5.30 18.57
C LYS A 215 21.90 -6.10 17.27
N GLU A 216 21.21 -5.70 16.21
CA GLU A 216 21.20 -6.41 14.92
C GLU A 216 22.03 -5.71 13.82
N ARG A 217 23.16 -5.14 14.21
CA ARG A 217 24.13 -4.55 13.27
C ARG A 217 25.05 -5.58 12.67
#